data_56866d7448300a03c118e8f17af431be
#
_entry.id   56866d7448300a03c118e8f17af431be
#
_cell.length_a   1.000
_cell.length_b   1.000
_cell.length_c   1.000
_cell.angle_alpha   90.00
_cell.angle_beta   90.00
_cell.angle_gamma   90.00
#
_symmetry.space_group_name_H-M   'P 1'
#
loop_
_entity.id
_entity.type
_entity.pdbx_description
1 polymer ?
#
loop_
_entity_poly.entity_id
_entity_poly.type
_entity_poly.pdbx_seq_one_letter_code
_entity_poly.pdbx_strand_id
1 'polypeptide(L)'
;QSSSAASDVYKRQVFLTAGMGGGTGTGASPVVARVARDMGILIVGVVTKPFTMEGKLKMEQANEGIRELQKYVDNLIVIPNQNIFHSAKPETTFTEAFQLANNVLINGVRSIIDVMVKPGVVNHDFADVQTVMKETGKVHMGTGIAEDNDRALKATEEAISNPLLENNTMSGARGVLINITGGKDITLHEVDQAISRIKEEIDEDAINAVSYTHLTLP
;
A
#
# COMPACT_ATOMS: atom_id res chain seq x y z
N GLN A 1 -25.46 9.20 19.17
CA GLN A 1 -24.56 8.25 19.90
C GLN A 1 -23.63 7.42 18.98
N SER A 2 -23.68 7.60 17.65
CA SER A 2 -22.87 6.81 16.70
C SER A 2 -21.47 7.39 16.40
N SER A 3 -21.18 8.63 16.76
CA SER A 3 -19.92 9.29 16.38
C SER A 3 -18.72 8.94 17.30
N SER A 4 -18.95 8.55 18.54
CA SER A 4 -17.87 8.23 19.47
C SER A 4 -17.27 6.83 19.22
N ALA A 5 -18.09 5.86 18.84
CA ALA A 5 -17.64 4.49 18.57
C ALA A 5 -16.78 4.43 17.28
N ALA A 6 -17.19 5.13 16.22
CA ALA A 6 -16.41 5.23 14.99
C ALA A 6 -15.05 5.91 15.24
N SER A 7 -15.04 7.03 16.00
CA SER A 7 -13.81 7.72 16.38
C SER A 7 -12.85 6.85 17.21
N ASP A 8 -13.36 5.90 17.99
CA ASP A 8 -12.54 5.03 18.84
C ASP A 8 -11.89 3.89 18.07
N VAL A 9 -12.53 3.44 16.99
CA VAL A 9 -12.01 2.41 16.08
C VAL A 9 -10.81 2.94 15.28
N TYR A 10 -10.86 4.18 14.79
CA TYR A 10 -9.75 4.83 14.05
C TYR A 10 -8.52 5.11 14.92
N LYS A 11 -8.65 5.18 16.24
CA LYS A 11 -7.54 5.40 17.18
C LYS A 11 -6.69 4.15 17.46
N ARG A 12 -7.02 3.01 16.87
CA ARG A 12 -6.35 1.73 17.12
C ARG A 12 -5.46 1.27 15.97
N GLN A 13 -4.91 2.21 15.21
CA GLN A 13 -4.01 1.93 14.09
C GLN A 13 -2.75 2.76 14.18
N VAL A 14 -1.63 2.16 13.81
CA VAL A 14 -0.34 2.84 13.68
C VAL A 14 0.22 2.57 12.29
N PHE A 15 0.49 3.64 11.56
CA PHE A 15 1.30 3.59 10.34
C PHE A 15 2.75 3.89 10.71
N LEU A 16 3.62 2.94 10.41
CA LEU A 16 5.03 3.04 10.70
C LEU A 16 5.79 3.15 9.38
N THR A 17 6.41 4.31 9.15
CA THR A 17 7.18 4.56 7.92
C THR A 17 8.64 4.81 8.25
N ALA A 18 9.55 4.15 7.52
CA ALA A 18 10.99 4.34 7.71
C ALA A 18 11.79 3.98 6.46
N GLY A 19 12.93 4.68 6.27
CA GLY A 19 14.01 4.22 5.40
C GLY A 19 14.88 3.22 6.16
N MET A 20 14.97 2.00 5.64
CA MET A 20 15.77 0.94 6.25
C MET A 20 17.22 1.00 5.78
N GLY A 21 18.13 0.48 6.61
CA GLY A 21 19.58 0.49 6.36
C GLY A 21 20.34 1.61 7.08
N GLY A 22 19.63 2.56 7.69
CA GLY A 22 20.20 3.55 8.61
C GLY A 22 20.06 3.11 10.07
N GLY A 23 20.57 3.91 11.00
CA GLY A 23 20.52 3.59 12.45
C GLY A 23 19.09 3.74 13.01
N THR A 24 18.48 4.91 12.83
CA THR A 24 17.21 5.27 13.47
C THR A 24 16.04 4.43 12.93
N GLY A 25 15.81 4.46 11.62
CA GLY A 25 14.69 3.72 11.01
C GLY A 25 14.78 2.23 11.26
N THR A 26 15.95 1.65 11.05
CA THR A 26 16.19 0.20 11.22
C THR A 26 16.06 -0.25 12.67
N GLY A 27 16.58 0.53 13.61
CA GLY A 27 16.59 0.15 15.01
C GLY A 27 15.32 0.48 15.78
N ALA A 28 14.72 1.66 15.52
CA ALA A 28 13.55 2.10 16.27
C ALA A 28 12.23 1.47 15.79
N SER A 29 12.08 1.21 14.48
CA SER A 29 10.83 0.71 13.93
C SER A 29 10.35 -0.60 14.55
N PRO A 30 11.19 -1.65 14.74
CA PRO A 30 10.74 -2.87 15.39
C PRO A 30 10.33 -2.66 16.84
N VAL A 31 11.00 -1.74 17.55
CA VAL A 31 10.68 -1.44 18.95
C VAL A 31 9.33 -0.78 19.08
N VAL A 32 9.04 0.23 18.23
CA VAL A 32 7.74 0.90 18.19
C VAL A 32 6.64 -0.10 17.81
N ALA A 33 6.88 -0.93 16.79
CA ALA A 33 5.94 -1.94 16.37
C ALA A 33 5.61 -2.93 17.48
N ARG A 34 6.62 -3.42 18.22
CA ARG A 34 6.42 -4.31 19.36
C ARG A 34 5.53 -3.69 20.43
N VAL A 35 5.80 -2.44 20.82
CA VAL A 35 4.99 -1.74 21.83
C VAL A 35 3.55 -1.58 21.38
N ALA A 36 3.33 -1.17 20.11
CA ALA A 36 2.00 -1.02 19.57
C ALA A 36 1.25 -2.37 19.49
N ARG A 37 1.94 -3.46 19.13
CA ARG A 37 1.38 -4.81 19.13
C ARG A 37 0.95 -5.28 20.53
N ASP A 38 1.79 -5.01 21.54
CA ASP A 38 1.47 -5.33 22.96
C ASP A 38 0.22 -4.58 23.44
N MET A 39 -0.10 -3.44 22.83
CA MET A 39 -1.32 -2.66 23.07
C MET A 39 -2.53 -3.13 22.24
N GLY A 40 -2.40 -4.16 21.41
CA GLY A 40 -3.46 -4.65 20.53
C GLY A 40 -3.83 -3.71 19.37
N ILE A 41 -2.89 -2.88 18.94
CA ILE A 41 -3.07 -1.89 17.87
C ILE A 41 -2.71 -2.53 16.53
N LEU A 42 -3.53 -2.28 15.49
CA LEU A 42 -3.21 -2.69 14.11
C LEU A 42 -2.01 -1.89 13.59
N ILE A 43 -1.00 -2.58 13.08
CA ILE A 43 0.25 -1.96 12.65
C ILE A 43 0.49 -2.23 11.18
N VAL A 44 0.58 -1.15 10.41
CA VAL A 44 0.95 -1.19 9.00
C VAL A 44 2.33 -0.54 8.84
N GLY A 45 3.31 -1.36 8.47
CA GLY A 45 4.66 -0.90 8.14
C GLY A 45 4.78 -0.59 6.65
N VAL A 46 5.30 0.58 6.32
CA VAL A 46 5.65 0.96 4.93
C VAL A 46 7.08 1.46 4.93
N VAL A 47 8.00 0.67 4.42
CA VAL A 47 9.43 0.93 4.52
C VAL A 47 10.13 0.89 3.16
N THR A 48 11.21 1.64 3.04
CA THR A 48 12.02 1.61 1.83
C THR A 48 13.33 0.85 2.05
N LYS A 49 13.79 0.12 1.01
CA LYS A 49 15.16 -0.41 0.93
C LYS A 49 16.07 0.61 0.24
N PRO A 50 17.34 0.71 0.67
CA PRO A 50 18.29 1.61 0.05
C PRO A 50 18.55 1.25 -1.44
N PHE A 51 19.08 2.21 -2.19
CA PHE A 51 19.61 1.94 -3.52
C PHE A 51 20.83 1.00 -3.44
N THR A 52 21.05 0.20 -4.47
CA THR A 52 22.23 -0.70 -4.55
C THR A 52 23.54 0.08 -4.44
N MET A 53 23.57 1.31 -4.99
CA MET A 53 24.74 2.20 -4.95
C MET A 53 25.08 2.70 -3.53
N GLU A 54 24.16 2.61 -2.56
CA GLU A 54 24.43 3.00 -1.18
C GLU A 54 25.29 1.97 -0.41
N GLY A 55 25.56 0.83 -1.02
CA GLY A 55 26.50 -0.16 -0.55
C GLY A 55 25.85 -1.39 0.10
N LYS A 56 26.59 -2.49 0.03
CA LYS A 56 26.14 -3.82 0.48
C LYS A 56 25.81 -3.86 1.97
N LEU A 57 26.65 -3.24 2.81
CA LEU A 57 26.43 -3.21 4.26
C LEU A 57 25.09 -2.57 4.63
N LYS A 58 24.76 -1.46 3.98
CA LYS A 58 23.49 -0.75 4.21
C LYS A 58 22.29 -1.59 3.78
N MET A 59 22.41 -2.33 2.68
CA MET A 59 21.39 -3.25 2.21
C MET A 59 21.21 -4.46 3.17
N GLU A 60 22.29 -5.01 3.70
CA GLU A 60 22.24 -6.10 4.69
C GLU A 60 21.55 -5.65 5.98
N GLN A 61 21.92 -4.47 6.49
CA GLN A 61 21.25 -3.86 7.65
C GLN A 61 19.76 -3.61 7.39
N ALA A 62 19.41 -3.13 6.20
CA ALA A 62 18.01 -2.94 5.81
C ALA A 62 17.22 -4.26 5.83
N ASN A 63 17.78 -5.30 5.22
CA ASN A 63 17.13 -6.61 5.16
C ASN A 63 16.97 -7.25 6.56
N GLU A 64 17.92 -7.05 7.46
CA GLU A 64 17.82 -7.52 8.83
C GLU A 64 16.75 -6.76 9.61
N GLY A 65 16.72 -5.43 9.52
CA GLY A 65 15.70 -4.60 10.15
C GLY A 65 14.28 -4.91 9.62
N ILE A 66 14.13 -5.17 8.33
CA ILE A 66 12.88 -5.60 7.73
C ILE A 66 12.42 -6.94 8.30
N ARG A 67 13.31 -7.92 8.41
CA ARG A 67 12.99 -9.22 9.01
C ARG A 67 12.59 -9.10 10.49
N GLU A 68 13.24 -8.20 11.22
CA GLU A 68 12.86 -7.96 12.62
C GLU A 68 11.52 -7.25 12.73
N LEU A 69 11.28 -6.21 11.93
CA LEU A 69 10.03 -5.47 11.90
C LEU A 69 8.84 -6.37 11.53
N GLN A 70 9.01 -7.28 10.58
CA GLN A 70 7.97 -8.20 10.10
C GLN A 70 7.39 -9.08 11.21
N LYS A 71 8.12 -9.31 12.30
CA LYS A 71 7.62 -10.11 13.44
C LYS A 71 6.53 -9.39 14.24
N TYR A 72 6.44 -8.08 14.13
CA TYR A 72 5.59 -7.24 14.99
C TYR A 72 4.50 -6.50 14.25
N VAL A 73 4.61 -6.32 12.95
CA VAL A 73 3.58 -5.64 12.14
C VAL A 73 2.56 -6.65 11.62
N ASP A 74 1.33 -6.21 11.44
CA ASP A 74 0.27 -7.00 10.80
C ASP A 74 0.48 -7.02 9.28
N ASN A 75 0.86 -5.88 8.70
CA ASN A 75 1.18 -5.74 7.29
C ASN A 75 2.51 -5.01 7.10
N LEU A 76 3.30 -5.48 6.14
CA LEU A 76 4.57 -4.86 5.77
C LEU A 76 4.68 -4.68 4.26
N ILE A 77 4.70 -3.42 3.84
CA ILE A 77 4.98 -3.02 2.48
C ILE A 77 6.45 -2.62 2.39
N VAL A 78 7.18 -3.26 1.52
CA VAL A 78 8.60 -2.96 1.28
C VAL A 78 8.76 -2.38 -0.11
N ILE A 79 9.29 -1.18 -0.20
CA ILE A 79 9.51 -0.45 -1.44
C ILE A 79 11.03 -0.40 -1.72
N PRO A 80 11.55 -1.18 -2.67
CA PRO A 80 12.95 -1.09 -3.06
C PRO A 80 13.19 0.20 -3.83
N ASN A 81 14.04 1.11 -3.32
CA ASN A 81 14.40 2.33 -4.04
C ASN A 81 15.00 2.03 -5.42
N GLN A 82 15.62 0.86 -5.58
CA GLN A 82 16.20 0.41 -6.86
C GLN A 82 15.15 0.34 -7.98
N ASN A 83 13.90 0.03 -7.65
CA ASN A 83 12.82 -0.10 -8.63
C ASN A 83 12.42 1.24 -9.26
N ILE A 84 12.80 2.36 -8.66
CA ILE A 84 12.58 3.71 -9.20
C ILE A 84 13.28 3.89 -10.55
N PHE A 85 14.38 3.18 -10.78
CA PHE A 85 15.08 3.22 -12.08
C PHE A 85 14.20 2.76 -13.25
N HIS A 86 13.15 1.98 -13.01
CA HIS A 86 12.19 1.61 -14.06
C HIS A 86 11.30 2.77 -14.51
N SER A 87 11.09 3.75 -13.63
CA SER A 87 10.27 4.95 -13.90
C SER A 87 11.11 6.22 -14.10
N ALA A 88 12.40 6.18 -13.78
CA ALA A 88 13.32 7.30 -13.93
C ALA A 88 13.77 7.45 -15.39
N LYS A 89 13.86 8.70 -15.84
CA LYS A 89 14.45 9.03 -17.15
C LYS A 89 15.98 9.14 -17.03
N PRO A 90 16.72 9.01 -18.12
CA PRO A 90 18.20 9.17 -18.09
C PRO A 90 18.68 10.50 -17.50
N GLU A 91 17.85 11.55 -17.62
CA GLU A 91 18.14 12.90 -17.12
C GLU A 91 17.72 13.09 -15.66
N THR A 92 17.07 12.10 -15.03
CA THR A 92 16.61 12.20 -13.63
C THR A 92 17.80 12.37 -12.70
N THR A 93 17.79 13.47 -11.97
CA THR A 93 18.83 13.77 -10.99
C THR A 93 18.70 12.89 -9.74
N PHE A 94 19.77 12.79 -8.96
CA PHE A 94 19.78 12.03 -7.71
C PHE A 94 18.72 12.52 -6.71
N THR A 95 18.56 13.84 -6.61
CA THR A 95 17.53 14.46 -5.75
C THR A 95 16.13 14.09 -6.21
N GLU A 96 15.86 14.13 -7.51
CA GLU A 96 14.56 13.73 -8.07
C GLU A 96 14.27 12.24 -7.83
N ALA A 97 15.28 11.37 -7.93
CA ALA A 97 15.12 9.95 -7.62
C ALA A 97 14.67 9.70 -6.17
N PHE A 98 15.24 10.44 -5.21
CA PHE A 98 14.79 10.38 -3.82
C PHE A 98 13.38 10.97 -3.63
N GLN A 99 13.02 12.01 -4.35
CA GLN A 99 11.67 12.56 -4.33
C GLN A 99 10.65 11.55 -4.90
N LEU A 100 11.00 10.83 -5.96
CA LEU A 100 10.17 9.75 -6.49
C LEU A 100 9.96 8.65 -5.44
N ALA A 101 11.04 8.22 -4.75
CA ALA A 101 10.94 7.26 -3.65
C ALA A 101 10.00 7.73 -2.54
N ASN A 102 10.13 8.97 -2.13
CA ASN A 102 9.26 9.57 -1.12
C ASN A 102 7.80 9.64 -1.58
N ASN A 103 7.56 9.99 -2.84
CA ASN A 103 6.20 10.05 -3.40
C ASN A 103 5.54 8.67 -3.41
N VAL A 104 6.28 7.61 -3.76
CA VAL A 104 5.78 6.23 -3.71
C VAL A 104 5.39 5.86 -2.28
N LEU A 105 6.25 6.18 -1.30
CA LEU A 105 5.97 5.95 0.12
C LEU A 105 4.72 6.70 0.58
N ILE A 106 4.62 8.00 0.25
CA ILE A 106 3.47 8.84 0.60
C ILE A 106 2.19 8.29 -0.03
N ASN A 107 2.23 7.95 -1.32
CA ASN A 107 1.07 7.42 -2.04
C ASN A 107 0.64 6.08 -1.46
N GLY A 108 1.62 5.22 -1.08
CA GLY A 108 1.35 3.96 -0.42
C GLY A 108 0.58 4.11 0.88
N VAL A 109 1.08 4.96 1.76
CA VAL A 109 0.40 5.26 3.03
C VAL A 109 -0.96 5.90 2.81
N ARG A 110 -1.04 6.88 1.89
CA ARG A 110 -2.29 7.58 1.58
C ARG A 110 -3.37 6.64 1.04
N SER A 111 -3.03 5.74 0.12
CA SER A 111 -3.99 4.79 -0.44
C SER A 111 -4.64 3.92 0.63
N ILE A 112 -3.85 3.45 1.60
CA ILE A 112 -4.37 2.64 2.70
C ILE A 112 -5.25 3.48 3.63
N ILE A 113 -4.82 4.70 3.97
CA ILE A 113 -5.59 5.63 4.80
C ILE A 113 -6.91 6.00 4.11
N ASP A 114 -6.87 6.28 2.81
CA ASP A 114 -8.04 6.67 2.04
C ASP A 114 -9.13 5.59 2.05
N VAL A 115 -8.75 4.33 1.92
CA VAL A 115 -9.70 3.20 2.04
C VAL A 115 -10.35 3.14 3.43
N MET A 116 -9.61 3.47 4.48
CA MET A 116 -10.09 3.37 5.86
C MET A 116 -10.87 4.58 6.35
N VAL A 117 -10.58 5.77 5.83
CA VAL A 117 -11.05 7.05 6.39
C VAL A 117 -12.04 7.76 5.48
N LYS A 118 -11.89 7.67 4.16
CA LYS A 118 -12.78 8.37 3.24
C LYS A 118 -14.12 7.65 3.13
N PRO A 119 -15.25 8.36 3.38
CA PRO A 119 -16.55 7.80 3.12
C PRO A 119 -16.71 7.59 1.62
N GLY A 120 -16.91 6.35 1.22
CA GLY A 120 -17.23 5.96 -0.16
C GLY A 120 -18.73 5.77 -0.37
N VAL A 121 -19.16 5.57 -1.62
CA VAL A 121 -20.53 5.14 -1.95
C VAL A 121 -20.79 3.72 -1.45
N VAL A 122 -19.76 2.89 -1.48
CA VAL A 122 -19.73 1.58 -0.85
C VAL A 122 -18.60 1.62 0.19
N ASN A 123 -19.00 1.60 1.45
CA ASN A 123 -18.05 1.53 2.57
C ASN A 123 -17.95 0.10 3.04
N HIS A 124 -16.71 -0.36 3.20
CA HIS A 124 -16.47 -1.56 3.98
C HIS A 124 -16.56 -1.25 5.47
N ASP A 125 -17.09 -2.20 6.22
CA ASP A 125 -16.90 -2.16 7.67
C ASP A 125 -15.39 -2.28 7.94
N PHE A 126 -14.92 -1.49 8.91
CA PHE A 126 -13.53 -1.55 9.36
C PHE A 126 -13.08 -2.98 9.69
N ALA A 127 -14.03 -3.82 10.14
CA ALA A 127 -13.80 -5.23 10.43
C ALA A 127 -13.39 -6.03 9.19
N ASP A 128 -13.95 -5.72 8.01
CA ASP A 128 -13.61 -6.39 6.75
C ASP A 128 -12.19 -6.01 6.29
N VAL A 129 -11.90 -4.70 6.32
CA VAL A 129 -10.54 -4.20 6.02
C VAL A 129 -9.51 -4.79 6.99
N GLN A 130 -9.83 -4.83 8.27
CA GLN A 130 -8.98 -5.42 9.29
C GLN A 130 -8.77 -6.93 9.06
N THR A 131 -9.79 -7.65 8.58
CA THR A 131 -9.69 -9.08 8.27
C THR A 131 -8.73 -9.33 7.13
N VAL A 132 -8.85 -8.60 6.02
CA VAL A 132 -7.90 -8.67 4.90
C VAL A 132 -6.49 -8.29 5.35
N MET A 133 -6.37 -7.24 6.17
CA MET A 133 -5.08 -6.77 6.65
C MET A 133 -4.45 -7.64 7.73
N LYS A 134 -5.18 -8.52 8.40
CA LYS A 134 -4.62 -9.50 9.35
C LYS A 134 -4.10 -10.76 8.68
N GLU A 135 -4.41 -10.99 7.42
CA GLU A 135 -3.79 -12.06 6.66
C GLU A 135 -2.29 -11.76 6.52
N THR A 136 -1.50 -12.45 7.33
CA THR A 136 -0.05 -12.23 7.43
C THR A 136 0.65 -12.64 6.14
N GLY A 137 1.40 -11.73 5.54
CA GLY A 137 2.14 -12.03 4.33
C GLY A 137 2.87 -10.81 3.75
N LYS A 138 3.46 -11.01 2.60
CA LYS A 138 3.98 -9.91 1.79
C LYS A 138 2.78 -9.17 1.18
N VAL A 139 2.74 -7.88 1.40
CA VAL A 139 1.70 -7.01 0.82
C VAL A 139 2.23 -6.44 -0.49
N HIS A 140 1.44 -6.63 -1.53
CA HIS A 140 1.63 -6.01 -2.82
C HIS A 140 0.72 -4.79 -2.93
N MET A 141 1.22 -3.70 -3.48
CA MET A 141 0.43 -2.48 -3.68
C MET A 141 0.66 -1.95 -5.08
N GLY A 142 -0.42 -1.70 -5.80
CA GLY A 142 -0.39 -1.04 -7.09
C GLY A 142 -1.29 0.19 -7.11
N THR A 143 -0.92 1.17 -7.89
CA THR A 143 -1.74 2.35 -8.16
C THR A 143 -1.71 2.61 -9.66
N GLY A 144 -2.86 2.93 -10.23
CA GLY A 144 -2.96 3.32 -11.63
C GLY A 144 -3.92 4.49 -11.79
N ILE A 145 -3.61 5.36 -12.72
CA ILE A 145 -4.39 6.56 -13.03
C ILE A 145 -4.56 6.63 -14.55
N ALA A 146 -5.78 6.75 -15.00
CA ALA A 146 -6.06 6.93 -16.42
C ALA A 146 -7.23 7.87 -16.65
N GLU A 147 -7.21 8.50 -17.80
CA GLU A 147 -8.25 9.40 -18.31
C GLU A 147 -8.72 8.90 -19.68
N ASP A 148 -9.81 9.45 -20.18
CA ASP A 148 -10.39 9.15 -21.49
C ASP A 148 -10.99 7.74 -21.64
N ASN A 149 -10.96 7.20 -22.88
CA ASN A 149 -11.53 5.91 -23.22
C ASN A 149 -10.74 4.76 -22.59
N ASP A 150 -11.47 3.74 -22.11
CA ASP A 150 -10.93 2.55 -21.44
C ASP A 150 -10.11 2.87 -20.19
N ARG A 151 -10.38 4.03 -19.55
CA ARG A 151 -9.67 4.50 -18.37
C ARG A 151 -9.65 3.48 -17.21
N ALA A 152 -10.75 2.79 -16.99
CA ALA A 152 -10.84 1.79 -15.93
C ALA A 152 -9.86 0.63 -16.17
N LEU A 153 -9.83 0.10 -17.39
CA LEU A 153 -8.93 -0.98 -17.76
C LEU A 153 -7.46 -0.55 -17.74
N LYS A 154 -7.17 0.63 -18.31
CA LYS A 154 -5.80 1.19 -18.32
C LYS A 154 -5.26 1.44 -16.92
N ALA A 155 -6.06 2.06 -16.04
CA ALA A 155 -5.68 2.29 -14.65
C ALA A 155 -5.46 0.97 -13.90
N THR A 156 -6.31 -0.03 -14.15
CA THR A 156 -6.18 -1.36 -13.56
C THR A 156 -4.89 -2.05 -14.02
N GLU A 157 -4.58 -2.04 -15.29
CA GLU A 157 -3.36 -2.61 -15.85
C GLU A 157 -2.11 -1.93 -15.29
N GLU A 158 -2.12 -0.61 -15.18
CA GLU A 158 -1.04 0.16 -14.54
C GLU A 158 -0.88 -0.22 -13.06
N ALA A 159 -1.98 -0.39 -12.32
CA ALA A 159 -1.95 -0.80 -10.93
C ALA A 159 -1.38 -2.22 -10.75
N ILE A 160 -1.77 -3.17 -11.58
CA ILE A 160 -1.29 -4.56 -11.55
C ILE A 160 0.19 -4.63 -11.93
N SER A 161 0.60 -3.86 -12.94
CA SER A 161 1.94 -3.90 -13.52
C SER A 161 2.94 -2.96 -12.86
N ASN A 162 2.60 -2.35 -11.72
CA ASN A 162 3.42 -1.32 -11.10
C ASN A 162 4.82 -1.84 -10.76
N PRO A 163 5.89 -1.36 -11.45
CA PRO A 163 7.24 -1.89 -11.31
C PRO A 163 7.93 -1.49 -10.00
N LEU A 164 7.31 -0.60 -9.20
CA LEU A 164 7.90 -0.07 -7.97
C LEU A 164 7.84 -1.05 -6.80
N LEU A 165 7.20 -2.21 -6.97
CA LEU A 165 6.98 -3.19 -5.92
C LEU A 165 7.92 -4.40 -6.06
N GLU A 166 8.26 -5.03 -4.95
CA GLU A 166 9.31 -6.06 -4.87
C GLU A 166 8.98 -7.34 -5.66
N ASN A 167 7.71 -7.59 -5.98
CA ASN A 167 7.28 -8.74 -6.78
C ASN A 167 6.15 -8.33 -7.73
N ASN A 168 6.32 -8.52 -9.01
CA ASN A 168 5.37 -8.14 -10.07
C ASN A 168 4.24 -9.16 -10.27
N THR A 169 3.90 -9.98 -9.27
CA THR A 169 2.84 -10.98 -9.41
C THR A 169 1.92 -10.95 -8.20
N MET A 170 0.62 -10.91 -8.47
CA MET A 170 -0.45 -11.01 -7.48
C MET A 170 -0.89 -12.48 -7.28
N SER A 171 -0.31 -13.40 -8.04
CA SER A 171 -0.62 -14.83 -7.94
C SER A 171 -0.33 -15.35 -6.53
N GLY A 172 -1.30 -16.05 -5.94
CA GLY A 172 -1.23 -16.54 -4.57
C GLY A 172 -1.59 -15.51 -3.49
N ALA A 173 -2.12 -14.33 -3.88
CA ALA A 173 -2.66 -13.36 -2.93
C ALA A 173 -3.89 -13.94 -2.21
N ARG A 174 -3.87 -13.93 -0.88
CA ARG A 174 -4.98 -14.44 -0.04
C ARG A 174 -6.04 -13.39 0.26
N GLY A 175 -5.69 -12.12 0.09
CA GLY A 175 -6.62 -11.01 0.28
C GLY A 175 -6.27 -9.86 -0.65
N VAL A 176 -7.28 -9.20 -1.17
CA VAL A 176 -7.13 -8.04 -2.04
C VAL A 176 -8.01 -6.91 -1.53
N LEU A 177 -7.41 -5.74 -1.39
CA LEU A 177 -8.10 -4.51 -1.07
C LEU A 177 -8.06 -3.61 -2.30
N ILE A 178 -9.22 -3.35 -2.88
CA ILE A 178 -9.36 -2.55 -4.09
C ILE A 178 -10.04 -1.23 -3.73
N ASN A 179 -9.39 -0.12 -4.05
CA ASN A 179 -9.98 1.20 -3.94
C ASN A 179 -10.09 1.83 -5.33
N ILE A 180 -11.33 2.06 -5.76
CA ILE A 180 -11.63 2.72 -7.04
C ILE A 180 -12.12 4.13 -6.75
N THR A 181 -11.43 5.11 -7.30
CA THR A 181 -11.78 6.53 -7.17
C THR A 181 -12.06 7.12 -8.54
N GLY A 182 -13.21 7.72 -8.71
CA GLY A 182 -13.59 8.34 -9.97
C GLY A 182 -14.45 9.59 -9.80
N GLY A 183 -14.67 10.31 -10.88
CA GLY A 183 -15.61 11.42 -10.95
C GLY A 183 -17.08 10.95 -10.91
N LYS A 184 -18.02 11.90 -10.99
CA LYS A 184 -19.47 11.59 -11.00
C LYS A 184 -19.92 10.84 -12.26
N ASP A 185 -19.06 10.75 -13.24
CA ASP A 185 -19.25 10.13 -14.56
C ASP A 185 -18.80 8.67 -14.61
N ILE A 186 -18.19 8.14 -13.53
CA ILE A 186 -17.80 6.73 -13.50
C ILE A 186 -19.03 5.83 -13.54
N THR A 187 -18.98 4.82 -14.37
CA THR A 187 -20.09 3.89 -14.60
C THR A 187 -19.90 2.59 -13.84
N LEU A 188 -21.00 1.91 -13.55
CA LEU A 188 -20.97 0.56 -12.95
C LEU A 188 -20.17 -0.43 -13.82
N HIS A 189 -20.26 -0.28 -15.15
CA HIS A 189 -19.56 -1.13 -16.10
C HIS A 189 -18.03 -0.96 -16.00
N GLU A 190 -17.54 0.26 -15.84
CA GLU A 190 -16.11 0.54 -15.63
C GLU A 190 -15.60 -0.08 -14.32
N VAL A 191 -16.39 0.01 -13.25
CA VAL A 191 -16.06 -0.61 -11.97
C VAL A 191 -16.00 -2.13 -12.09
N ASP A 192 -16.97 -2.74 -12.73
CA ASP A 192 -17.04 -4.18 -12.95
C ASP A 192 -15.88 -4.69 -13.83
N GLN A 193 -15.52 -3.97 -14.88
CA GLN A 193 -14.35 -4.28 -15.70
C GLN A 193 -13.05 -4.27 -14.91
N ALA A 194 -12.85 -3.24 -14.07
CA ALA A 194 -11.66 -3.14 -13.22
C ALA A 194 -11.56 -4.31 -12.25
N ILE A 195 -12.66 -4.62 -11.55
CA ILE A 195 -12.71 -5.73 -10.58
C ILE A 195 -12.49 -7.07 -11.28
N SER A 196 -13.14 -7.30 -12.41
CA SER A 196 -13.01 -8.56 -13.17
C SER A 196 -11.57 -8.76 -13.63
N ARG A 197 -10.90 -7.71 -14.12
CA ARG A 197 -9.50 -7.79 -14.54
C ARG A 197 -8.55 -8.11 -13.38
N ILE A 198 -8.79 -7.53 -12.19
CA ILE A 198 -7.99 -7.85 -10.99
C ILE A 198 -8.20 -9.30 -10.57
N LYS A 199 -9.44 -9.79 -10.63
CA LYS A 199 -9.77 -11.17 -10.26
C LYS A 199 -9.08 -12.23 -11.13
N GLU A 200 -8.73 -11.91 -12.37
CA GLU A 200 -7.96 -12.81 -13.23
C GLU A 200 -6.53 -13.05 -12.76
N GLU A 201 -5.98 -12.14 -11.93
CA GLU A 201 -4.61 -12.21 -11.43
C GLU A 201 -4.49 -12.84 -10.03
N ILE A 202 -5.60 -13.05 -9.33
CA ILE A 202 -5.64 -13.53 -7.95
C ILE A 202 -6.32 -14.90 -7.89
N ASP A 203 -6.10 -15.62 -6.77
CA ASP A 203 -6.75 -16.90 -6.53
C ASP A 203 -8.27 -16.72 -6.31
N GLU A 204 -9.08 -17.69 -6.76
CA GLU A 204 -10.55 -17.66 -6.64
C GLU A 204 -11.01 -17.58 -5.17
N ASP A 205 -10.24 -18.14 -4.24
CA ASP A 205 -10.53 -18.17 -2.81
C ASP A 205 -10.04 -16.92 -2.06
N ALA A 206 -9.46 -15.92 -2.75
CA ALA A 206 -8.97 -14.71 -2.11
C ALA A 206 -10.10 -13.87 -1.50
N ILE A 207 -9.89 -13.38 -0.27
CA ILE A 207 -10.82 -12.46 0.40
C ILE A 207 -10.75 -11.10 -0.33
N ASN A 208 -11.87 -10.71 -0.93
CA ASN A 208 -11.96 -9.47 -1.69
C ASN A 208 -12.67 -8.38 -0.88
N ALA A 209 -12.00 -7.27 -0.64
CA ALA A 209 -12.61 -6.04 -0.12
C ALA A 209 -12.49 -4.94 -1.18
N VAL A 210 -13.63 -4.46 -1.68
CA VAL A 210 -13.69 -3.43 -2.73
C VAL A 210 -14.33 -2.18 -2.16
N SER A 211 -13.59 -1.08 -2.11
CA SER A 211 -14.09 0.25 -1.75
C SER A 211 -14.25 1.11 -2.99
N TYR A 212 -15.31 1.89 -3.03
CA TYR A 212 -15.58 2.82 -4.12
C TYR A 212 -15.82 4.23 -3.58
N THR A 213 -15.02 5.18 -4.04
CA THR A 213 -15.06 6.58 -3.58
C THR A 213 -15.33 7.53 -4.74
N HIS A 214 -16.35 8.37 -4.60
CA HIS A 214 -16.56 9.51 -5.49
C HIS A 214 -15.75 10.71 -5.00
N LEU A 215 -14.87 11.25 -5.85
CA LEU A 215 -14.31 12.58 -5.66
C LEU A 215 -15.30 13.60 -6.18
N THR A 216 -15.96 14.33 -5.28
CA THR A 216 -16.54 15.61 -5.65
C THR A 216 -15.40 16.63 -5.60
N LEU A 217 -14.85 16.99 -6.76
CA LEU A 217 -14.01 18.18 -6.84
C LEU A 217 -14.88 19.40 -6.53
N PRO A 218 -14.35 20.36 -5.74
CA PRO A 218 -15.05 21.59 -5.40
C PRO A 218 -15.33 22.45 -6.61
#